data_174ddd9e69290abaf00b0e6838788a2b
#
_entry.id   174ddd9e69290abaf00b0e6838788a2b
#
_cell.length_a   1.000
_cell.length_b   1.000
_cell.length_c   1.000
_cell.angle_alpha   90.00
_cell.angle_beta   90.00
_cell.angle_gamma   90.00
#
_symmetry.space_group_name_H-M   'P 1'
#
loop_
_entity.id
_entity.type
_entity.pdbx_description
1 polymer ?
#
loop_
_entity_poly.entity_id
_entity_poly.type
_entity_poly.pdbx_seq_one_letter_code
_entity_poly.pdbx_strand_id
1 'polypeptide(L)'
;MGDDIEPGGDPDRDAGEDPFKGTPMEGLFAAFGGPGGVMGGGHMPDLSALVNQMQQMFQPHDGPINFAMAKDVARQAAAAAGADPTPHAGQAGAVNDAVQLAEGWLDRATSIPAGATSAVAWSRADWIDQTTATWQTLIEPVATHVIGAMGEALPEETKAMAGPLVGMLTQVGGAIFGQQIGQALAGLAGEVVSSTDIGFPLGPEGTVAILPTNVTAFGEGLEHRPADVLLYVTLRECAHHRLFHHAPWLRGAVLNAIEEFARNTRIDVSGIEEKLAGLDPSQLPQAMESGLFEPERTAEQQAAVERLETLLAFIEGWVDDVVAEATRDVMPASVALAEAMRRRRAAGGPAEQTFASLVGLELRPRRLRDAATLWAALRDRFGADARDAVWTHPDLMPTAADLDDPLGFTPQDVDADFDAAVGELLDQDRSEPGEE
;
A
#
# COMPACT_ATOMS: atom_id res chain seq x y z
N MET A 1 -16.31 82.79 14.32
CA MET A 1 -17.11 82.21 15.37
C MET A 1 -17.26 80.77 14.96
N GLY A 2 -16.40 79.97 15.39
CA GLY A 2 -16.19 79.17 16.57
C GLY A 2 -16.56 77.75 16.12
N ASP A 3 -15.97 76.68 16.37
CA ASP A 3 -15.01 76.23 17.34
C ASP A 3 -14.31 74.99 16.80
N ASP A 4 -13.05 74.92 17.06
CA ASP A 4 -12.22 73.71 16.95
C ASP A 4 -12.63 72.68 17.95
N ILE A 5 -12.76 71.43 17.55
CA ILE A 5 -12.61 70.26 18.43
C ILE A 5 -11.82 69.20 17.66
N GLU A 6 -10.54 69.04 17.96
CA GLU A 6 -9.82 67.79 17.78
C GLU A 6 -10.37 66.75 18.72
N PRO A 7 -10.27 65.48 18.32
CA PRO A 7 -9.90 64.42 19.24
C PRO A 7 -8.66 63.65 18.77
N GLY A 8 -7.56 63.87 19.48
CA GLY A 8 -6.49 62.93 19.55
C GLY A 8 -6.98 61.60 20.15
N GLY A 9 -6.83 60.56 19.41
CA GLY A 9 -6.98 59.17 19.81
C GLY A 9 -5.74 58.42 19.38
N ASP A 10 -4.94 58.11 20.38
CA ASP A 10 -3.71 57.30 20.34
C ASP A 10 -4.04 55.90 19.82
N PRO A 11 -3.44 55.38 18.70
CA PRO A 11 -3.74 54.07 18.15
C PRO A 11 -2.96 52.90 18.80
N ASP A 12 -2.34 53.11 19.97
CA ASP A 12 -1.49 52.08 20.61
C ASP A 12 -2.05 51.57 21.96
N ARG A 13 -3.36 51.21 22.00
CA ARG A 13 -3.91 50.42 23.12
C ARG A 13 -4.93 49.43 22.62
N ASP A 14 -4.46 48.21 22.49
CA ASP A 14 -5.03 46.87 22.64
C ASP A 14 -4.46 45.88 21.61
N ALA A 15 -3.14 45.68 21.68
CA ALA A 15 -2.63 44.36 21.26
C ALA A 15 -2.98 43.40 22.41
N GLY A 16 -4.12 42.73 22.30
CA GLY A 16 -4.54 41.71 23.23
C GLY A 16 -3.42 40.67 23.39
N GLU A 17 -3.02 40.45 24.63
CA GLU A 17 -2.11 39.35 24.97
C GLU A 17 -2.68 38.07 24.42
N ASP A 18 -1.85 37.34 23.65
CA ASP A 18 -2.20 36.06 23.08
C ASP A 18 -2.64 35.09 24.20
N PRO A 19 -3.91 34.65 24.24
CA PRO A 19 -4.45 33.82 25.33
C PRO A 19 -3.81 32.44 25.44
N PHE A 20 -2.92 32.08 24.49
CA PHE A 20 -2.27 30.75 24.44
C PHE A 20 -0.78 30.82 24.76
N LYS A 21 -0.23 32.03 25.03
CA LYS A 21 1.18 32.21 25.33
C LYS A 21 1.60 31.44 26.59
N GLY A 22 2.57 30.54 26.46
CA GLY A 22 3.05 29.69 27.55
C GLY A 22 2.25 28.40 27.77
N THR A 23 1.33 28.06 26.89
CA THR A 23 0.63 26.76 26.90
C THR A 23 1.17 25.82 25.80
N PRO A 24 1.01 24.49 25.96
CA PRO A 24 1.37 23.54 24.89
C PRO A 24 0.66 23.81 23.55
N MET A 25 -0.40 24.61 23.56
CA MET A 25 -1.15 25.03 22.37
C MET A 25 -0.47 26.16 21.60
N GLU A 26 0.50 26.89 22.18
CA GLU A 26 1.24 27.95 21.52
C GLU A 26 2.02 27.42 20.31
N GLY A 27 2.68 26.25 20.46
CA GLY A 27 3.39 25.58 19.36
C GLY A 27 2.47 25.08 18.23
N LEU A 28 1.28 24.61 18.60
CA LEU A 28 0.26 24.19 17.62
C LEU A 28 -0.30 25.40 16.85
N PHE A 29 -0.55 26.50 17.54
CA PHE A 29 -1.05 27.75 16.95
C PHE A 29 0.01 28.43 16.08
N ALA A 30 1.29 28.36 16.45
CA ALA A 30 2.40 28.85 15.64
C ALA A 30 2.60 28.03 14.36
N ALA A 31 2.36 26.71 14.40
CA ALA A 31 2.43 25.84 13.23
C ALA A 31 1.25 26.05 12.26
N PHE A 32 0.06 26.41 12.77
CA PHE A 32 -1.16 26.53 11.95
C PHE A 32 -1.61 27.98 11.68
N GLY A 33 -1.19 28.98 12.45
CA GLY A 33 -1.72 30.36 12.37
C GLY A 33 -0.73 31.49 12.55
N GLY A 34 0.57 31.24 12.72
CA GLY A 34 1.57 32.27 12.88
C GLY A 34 1.95 33.00 11.57
N PRO A 35 2.57 34.19 11.60
CA PRO A 35 2.91 35.01 10.41
C PRO A 35 3.90 34.36 9.43
N GLY A 36 4.27 33.10 9.59
CA GLY A 36 5.10 32.29 8.71
C GLY A 36 4.51 30.92 8.41
N GLY A 37 3.31 30.59 8.93
CA GLY A 37 2.60 29.34 8.62
C GLY A 37 2.07 29.33 7.18
N VAL A 38 1.68 28.16 6.71
CA VAL A 38 1.25 27.81 5.32
C VAL A 38 0.14 28.72 4.74
N MET A 39 -0.34 29.76 5.46
CA MET A 39 -1.40 30.68 5.03
C MET A 39 -0.93 32.10 4.64
N GLY A 40 0.31 32.27 4.21
CA GLY A 40 0.83 33.52 3.66
C GLY A 40 0.36 33.82 2.24
N GLY A 41 -0.93 34.04 1.99
CA GLY A 41 -1.47 34.41 0.66
C GLY A 41 -2.95 34.73 0.69
N GLY A 42 -3.29 35.96 0.99
CA GLY A 42 -4.35 36.85 0.51
C GLY A 42 -5.77 36.35 0.23
N HIS A 43 -6.29 35.31 0.90
CA HIS A 43 -7.75 35.04 0.97
C HIS A 43 -8.07 34.64 2.41
N MET A 44 -9.06 35.35 3.03
CA MET A 44 -9.61 34.89 4.33
C MET A 44 -10.18 33.48 4.12
N PRO A 45 -9.67 32.46 4.83
CA PRO A 45 -10.28 31.13 4.75
C PRO A 45 -11.72 31.23 5.29
N ASP A 46 -12.61 30.53 4.62
CA ASP A 46 -14.00 30.40 5.06
C ASP A 46 -14.01 29.79 6.49
N LEU A 47 -14.31 30.62 7.48
CA LEU A 47 -14.39 30.23 8.89
C LEU A 47 -15.31 29.02 9.08
N SER A 48 -16.30 28.84 8.22
CA SER A 48 -17.19 27.68 8.23
C SER A 48 -16.48 26.41 7.79
N ALA A 49 -15.55 26.49 6.83
CA ALA A 49 -14.70 25.36 6.43
C ALA A 49 -13.73 24.95 7.55
N LEU A 50 -13.15 25.94 8.24
CA LEU A 50 -12.24 25.67 9.38
C LEU A 50 -12.99 25.05 10.57
N VAL A 51 -14.18 25.53 10.87
CA VAL A 51 -15.04 24.97 11.94
C VAL A 51 -15.50 23.56 11.58
N ASN A 52 -15.86 23.30 10.32
CA ASN A 52 -16.21 21.96 9.85
C ASN A 52 -15.02 21.00 9.91
N GLN A 53 -13.83 21.46 9.52
CA GLN A 53 -12.60 20.67 9.63
C GLN A 53 -12.25 20.35 11.08
N MET A 54 -12.38 21.32 11.99
CA MET A 54 -12.23 21.07 13.43
C MET A 54 -13.28 20.10 13.96
N GLN A 55 -14.55 20.22 13.57
CA GLN A 55 -15.60 19.28 13.98
C GLN A 55 -15.32 17.86 13.48
N GLN A 56 -14.78 17.68 12.27
CA GLN A 56 -14.38 16.37 11.75
C GLN A 56 -13.20 15.78 12.52
N MET A 57 -12.23 16.60 12.94
CA MET A 57 -11.09 16.14 13.75
C MET A 57 -11.52 15.61 15.14
N PHE A 58 -12.63 16.11 15.69
CA PHE A 58 -13.15 15.71 16.99
C PHE A 58 -14.33 14.72 16.91
N GLN A 59 -14.67 14.23 15.72
CA GLN A 59 -15.66 13.16 15.61
C GLN A 59 -15.10 11.86 16.19
N PRO A 60 -15.83 11.22 17.10
CA PRO A 60 -15.45 9.91 17.60
C PRO A 60 -15.32 8.91 16.43
N HIS A 61 -14.25 8.18 16.37
CA HIS A 61 -14.01 7.10 15.40
C HIS A 61 -13.55 5.86 16.14
N ASP A 62 -13.92 4.72 15.61
CA ASP A 62 -13.45 3.43 16.12
C ASP A 62 -12.03 3.16 15.56
N GLY A 63 -11.15 2.63 16.42
CA GLY A 63 -9.78 2.27 16.04
C GLY A 63 -8.76 3.42 16.11
N PRO A 64 -7.49 3.10 15.76
CA PRO A 64 -6.36 4.02 15.89
C PRO A 64 -6.33 5.11 14.82
N ILE A 65 -7.07 4.96 13.72
CA ILE A 65 -7.05 5.84 12.56
C ILE A 65 -8.47 6.22 12.15
N ASN A 66 -8.69 7.49 11.80
CA ASN A 66 -9.95 7.94 11.23
C ASN A 66 -9.99 7.69 9.71
N PHE A 67 -10.40 6.48 9.30
CA PHE A 67 -10.50 6.10 7.88
C PHE A 67 -11.61 6.83 7.11
N ALA A 68 -12.67 7.29 7.78
CA ALA A 68 -13.67 8.14 7.14
C ALA A 68 -13.06 9.46 6.71
N MET A 69 -12.29 10.09 7.58
CA MET A 69 -11.54 11.31 7.25
C MET A 69 -10.48 11.03 6.17
N ALA A 70 -9.73 9.93 6.26
CA ALA A 70 -8.75 9.55 5.25
C ALA A 70 -9.37 9.45 3.85
N LYS A 71 -10.53 8.82 3.74
CA LYS A 71 -11.28 8.69 2.50
C LYS A 71 -11.72 10.05 1.94
N ASP A 72 -12.26 10.92 2.78
CA ASP A 72 -12.71 12.27 2.37
C ASP A 72 -11.53 13.12 1.90
N VAL A 73 -10.41 13.10 2.63
CA VAL A 73 -9.15 13.78 2.25
C VAL A 73 -8.62 13.22 0.92
N ALA A 74 -8.63 11.89 0.75
CA ALA A 74 -8.17 11.26 -0.49
C ALA A 74 -8.99 11.72 -1.70
N ARG A 75 -10.31 11.73 -1.58
CA ARG A 75 -11.21 12.19 -2.66
C ARG A 75 -11.00 13.67 -3.00
N GLN A 76 -10.87 14.53 -1.98
CA GLN A 76 -10.63 15.96 -2.17
C GLN A 76 -9.27 16.21 -2.84
N ALA A 77 -8.22 15.54 -2.37
CA ALA A 77 -6.88 15.68 -2.92
C ALA A 77 -6.79 15.13 -4.36
N ALA A 78 -7.41 13.98 -4.65
CA ALA A 78 -7.48 13.44 -6.01
C ALA A 78 -8.22 14.38 -6.97
N ALA A 79 -9.33 14.98 -6.53
CA ALA A 79 -10.08 15.97 -7.33
C ALA A 79 -9.28 17.26 -7.56
N ALA A 80 -8.47 17.69 -6.57
CA ALA A 80 -7.61 18.86 -6.69
C ALA A 80 -6.41 18.62 -7.62
N ALA A 81 -5.91 17.37 -7.69
CA ALA A 81 -4.77 17.00 -8.54
C ALA A 81 -5.10 16.99 -10.04
N GLY A 82 -6.37 16.90 -10.43
CA GLY A 82 -6.76 16.95 -11.82
C GLY A 82 -8.16 16.41 -12.09
N ALA A 83 -8.58 16.49 -13.36
CA ALA A 83 -9.88 15.97 -13.77
C ALA A 83 -9.96 14.45 -13.58
N ASP A 84 -11.03 14.00 -12.96
CA ASP A 84 -11.34 12.58 -12.71
C ASP A 84 -12.79 12.29 -13.18
N PRO A 85 -13.04 12.27 -14.50
CA PRO A 85 -14.38 12.05 -15.01
C PRO A 85 -14.84 10.62 -14.71
N THR A 86 -16.10 10.47 -14.30
CA THR A 86 -16.75 9.16 -14.22
C THR A 86 -16.64 8.46 -15.59
N PRO A 87 -16.18 7.19 -15.65
CA PRO A 87 -16.05 6.48 -16.90
C PRO A 87 -17.39 6.40 -17.66
N HIS A 88 -17.39 6.79 -18.92
CA HIS A 88 -18.59 6.71 -19.75
C HIS A 88 -18.83 5.29 -20.28
N ALA A 89 -20.04 5.04 -20.79
CA ALA A 89 -20.46 3.71 -21.25
C ALA A 89 -19.51 3.08 -22.30
N GLY A 90 -18.88 3.89 -23.15
CA GLY A 90 -17.90 3.40 -24.13
C GLY A 90 -16.61 2.89 -23.47
N GLN A 91 -16.13 3.54 -22.39
CA GLN A 91 -14.97 3.07 -21.63
C GLN A 91 -15.32 1.81 -20.84
N ALA A 92 -16.49 1.76 -20.21
CA ALA A 92 -16.96 0.56 -19.54
C ALA A 92 -17.11 -0.62 -20.52
N GLY A 93 -17.66 -0.40 -21.71
CA GLY A 93 -17.72 -1.39 -22.78
C GLY A 93 -16.33 -1.87 -23.20
N ALA A 94 -15.38 -0.97 -23.42
CA ALA A 94 -14.01 -1.32 -23.82
C ALA A 94 -13.29 -2.16 -22.73
N VAL A 95 -13.52 -1.88 -21.45
CA VAL A 95 -12.98 -2.69 -20.34
C VAL A 95 -13.59 -4.08 -20.34
N ASN A 96 -14.92 -4.22 -20.50
CA ASN A 96 -15.58 -5.54 -20.58
C ASN A 96 -15.05 -6.37 -21.75
N ASP A 97 -14.94 -5.75 -22.95
CA ASP A 97 -14.40 -6.43 -24.14
C ASP A 97 -12.94 -6.86 -23.93
N ALA A 98 -12.14 -6.00 -23.31
CA ALA A 98 -10.74 -6.31 -22.97
C ALA A 98 -10.62 -7.47 -21.98
N VAL A 99 -11.49 -7.54 -20.96
CA VAL A 99 -11.51 -8.67 -19.98
C VAL A 99 -11.88 -9.98 -20.68
N GLN A 100 -12.92 -9.98 -21.52
CA GLN A 100 -13.31 -11.19 -22.26
C GLN A 100 -12.16 -11.70 -23.16
N LEU A 101 -11.47 -10.78 -23.85
CA LEU A 101 -10.35 -11.14 -24.70
C LEU A 101 -9.15 -11.60 -23.88
N ALA A 102 -8.85 -10.92 -22.77
CA ALA A 102 -7.75 -11.25 -21.86
C ALA A 102 -7.95 -12.66 -21.25
N GLU A 103 -9.14 -12.96 -20.75
CA GLU A 103 -9.45 -14.28 -20.19
C GLU A 103 -9.27 -15.40 -21.23
N GLY A 104 -9.77 -15.20 -22.46
CA GLY A 104 -9.57 -16.18 -23.54
C GLY A 104 -8.11 -16.35 -23.99
N TRP A 105 -7.24 -15.33 -23.80
CA TRP A 105 -5.81 -15.49 -24.06
C TRP A 105 -5.09 -16.18 -22.90
N LEU A 106 -5.45 -15.86 -21.67
CA LEU A 106 -4.88 -16.47 -20.46
C LEU A 106 -5.22 -17.97 -20.35
N ASP A 107 -6.41 -18.42 -20.81
CA ASP A 107 -6.78 -19.84 -20.85
C ASP A 107 -5.80 -20.74 -21.63
N ARG A 108 -4.98 -20.14 -22.50
CA ARG A 108 -3.94 -20.86 -23.26
C ARG A 108 -2.57 -20.82 -22.60
N ALA A 109 -2.38 -19.93 -21.62
CA ALA A 109 -1.09 -19.68 -21.00
C ALA A 109 -0.98 -20.25 -19.58
N THR A 110 -2.11 -20.54 -18.93
CA THR A 110 -2.16 -21.04 -17.55
C THR A 110 -3.32 -22.03 -17.37
N SER A 111 -3.12 -23.02 -16.51
CA SER A 111 -4.17 -23.95 -16.07
C SER A 111 -5.03 -23.38 -14.92
N ILE A 112 -4.61 -22.25 -14.33
CA ILE A 112 -5.39 -21.58 -13.28
C ILE A 112 -6.65 -20.96 -13.90
N PRO A 113 -7.85 -21.35 -13.44
CA PRO A 113 -9.10 -20.89 -14.03
C PRO A 113 -9.35 -19.40 -13.79
N ALA A 114 -10.25 -18.81 -14.60
CA ALA A 114 -10.69 -17.44 -14.43
C ALA A 114 -11.23 -17.18 -13.01
N GLY A 115 -10.75 -16.11 -12.37
CA GLY A 115 -11.19 -15.68 -11.04
C GLY A 115 -12.13 -14.47 -11.07
N ALA A 116 -12.28 -13.84 -12.24
CA ALA A 116 -13.11 -12.65 -12.43
C ALA A 116 -14.59 -13.01 -12.55
N THR A 117 -15.45 -12.35 -11.77
CA THR A 117 -16.92 -12.46 -11.85
C THR A 117 -17.56 -11.19 -12.43
N SER A 118 -16.84 -10.06 -12.37
CA SER A 118 -17.27 -8.77 -12.90
C SER A 118 -16.11 -7.97 -13.46
N ALA A 119 -16.40 -7.11 -14.43
CA ALA A 119 -15.44 -6.18 -15.03
C ALA A 119 -16.00 -4.75 -14.95
N VAL A 120 -15.22 -3.82 -14.44
CA VAL A 120 -15.66 -2.43 -14.23
C VAL A 120 -14.57 -1.43 -14.62
N ALA A 121 -15.01 -0.28 -15.11
CA ALA A 121 -14.16 0.88 -15.28
C ALA A 121 -14.36 1.80 -14.07
N TRP A 122 -13.29 2.17 -13.38
CA TRP A 122 -13.32 3.05 -12.22
C TRP A 122 -12.71 4.42 -12.55
N SER A 123 -13.26 5.46 -11.93
CA SER A 123 -12.55 6.71 -11.68
C SER A 123 -11.55 6.54 -10.53
N ARG A 124 -10.70 7.53 -10.30
CA ARG A 124 -9.82 7.58 -9.13
C ARG A 124 -10.64 7.62 -7.83
N ALA A 125 -11.74 8.35 -7.85
CA ALA A 125 -12.67 8.41 -6.72
C ALA A 125 -13.32 7.05 -6.44
N ASP A 126 -13.73 6.30 -7.47
CA ASP A 126 -14.25 4.93 -7.29
C ASP A 126 -13.17 4.01 -6.70
N TRP A 127 -11.92 4.10 -7.19
CA TRP A 127 -10.82 3.32 -6.65
C TRP A 127 -10.61 3.59 -5.15
N ILE A 128 -10.58 4.87 -4.73
CA ILE A 128 -10.48 5.25 -3.32
C ILE A 128 -11.62 4.62 -2.53
N ASP A 129 -12.86 4.75 -3.01
CA ASP A 129 -14.04 4.25 -2.32
C ASP A 129 -14.04 2.73 -2.16
N GLN A 130 -13.65 2.01 -3.19
CA GLN A 130 -13.70 0.55 -3.23
C GLN A 130 -12.51 -0.13 -2.54
N THR A 131 -11.39 0.58 -2.39
CA THR A 131 -10.17 0.02 -1.80
C THR A 131 -9.96 0.40 -0.33
N THR A 132 -10.64 1.42 0.19
CA THR A 132 -10.46 1.93 1.56
C THR A 132 -10.57 0.83 2.62
N ALA A 133 -11.53 -0.11 2.49
CA ALA A 133 -11.70 -1.20 3.45
C ALA A 133 -10.49 -2.15 3.48
N THR A 134 -9.89 -2.44 2.33
CA THR A 134 -8.67 -3.25 2.25
C THR A 134 -7.48 -2.49 2.84
N TRP A 135 -7.35 -1.20 2.56
CA TRP A 135 -6.33 -0.36 3.18
C TRP A 135 -6.47 -0.31 4.70
N GLN A 136 -7.69 -0.23 5.22
CA GLN A 136 -7.94 -0.33 6.66
C GLN A 136 -7.39 -1.63 7.22
N THR A 137 -7.69 -2.76 6.60
CA THR A 137 -7.19 -4.09 7.03
C THR A 137 -5.65 -4.15 7.01
N LEU A 138 -5.00 -3.51 6.04
CA LEU A 138 -3.53 -3.50 5.92
C LEU A 138 -2.84 -2.59 6.94
N ILE A 139 -3.41 -1.42 7.23
CA ILE A 139 -2.75 -0.35 7.99
C ILE A 139 -3.11 -0.41 9.49
N GLU A 140 -4.33 -0.81 9.84
CA GLU A 140 -4.82 -0.78 11.22
C GLU A 140 -3.95 -1.59 12.20
N PRO A 141 -3.44 -2.79 11.87
CA PRO A 141 -2.50 -3.51 12.73
C PRO A 141 -1.22 -2.72 13.00
N VAL A 142 -0.66 -2.07 11.97
CA VAL A 142 0.56 -1.26 12.08
C VAL A 142 0.33 -0.08 13.03
N ALA A 143 -0.74 0.68 12.80
CA ALA A 143 -1.07 1.82 13.64
C ALA A 143 -1.36 1.43 15.09
N THR A 144 -2.04 0.32 15.31
CA THR A 144 -2.34 -0.20 16.65
C THR A 144 -1.05 -0.51 17.42
N HIS A 145 -0.09 -1.17 16.78
CA HIS A 145 1.19 -1.50 17.42
C HIS A 145 2.05 -0.26 17.68
N VAL A 146 2.10 0.68 16.74
CA VAL A 146 2.85 1.94 16.91
C VAL A 146 2.28 2.77 18.07
N ILE A 147 0.95 2.93 18.15
CA ILE A 147 0.30 3.67 19.23
C ILE A 147 0.47 2.94 20.57
N GLY A 148 0.37 1.61 20.58
CA GLY A 148 0.63 0.79 21.75
C GLY A 148 2.05 0.98 22.29
N ALA A 149 3.05 0.90 21.41
CA ALA A 149 4.45 1.11 21.77
C ALA A 149 4.71 2.53 22.31
N MET A 150 4.06 3.56 21.74
CA MET A 150 4.12 4.93 22.28
C MET A 150 3.50 5.03 23.68
N GLY A 151 2.40 4.31 23.94
CA GLY A 151 1.76 4.25 25.26
C GLY A 151 2.63 3.55 26.30
N GLU A 152 3.32 2.47 25.92
CA GLU A 152 4.23 1.73 26.80
C GLU A 152 5.47 2.55 27.18
N ALA A 153 5.91 3.44 26.30
CA ALA A 153 7.05 4.32 26.49
C ALA A 153 6.80 5.45 27.49
N LEU A 154 5.55 5.71 27.92
CA LEU A 154 5.23 6.75 28.89
C LEU A 154 5.66 6.31 30.32
N PRO A 155 6.26 7.21 31.15
CA PRO A 155 6.58 6.92 32.56
C PRO A 155 5.34 6.48 33.34
N GLU A 156 5.50 5.52 34.28
CA GLU A 156 4.41 4.97 35.10
C GLU A 156 3.62 6.04 35.87
N GLU A 157 4.30 7.12 36.30
CA GLU A 157 3.69 8.26 37.01
C GLU A 157 2.73 9.03 36.12
N THR A 158 2.98 9.05 34.81
CA THR A 158 2.14 9.71 33.81
C THR A 158 0.98 8.81 33.37
N LYS A 159 1.16 7.48 33.36
CA LYS A 159 0.12 6.53 32.98
C LYS A 159 -1.12 6.58 33.88
N ALA A 160 -0.95 6.84 35.16
CA ALA A 160 -2.06 6.92 36.14
C ALA A 160 -2.96 8.16 35.92
N MET A 161 -2.41 9.27 35.37
CA MET A 161 -3.15 10.50 35.05
C MET A 161 -3.56 10.57 33.56
N ALA A 162 -3.11 9.64 32.75
CA ALA A 162 -3.13 9.73 31.29
C ALA A 162 -4.44 9.25 30.64
N GLY A 163 -5.36 8.60 31.36
CA GLY A 163 -6.56 8.02 30.74
C GLY A 163 -7.31 8.96 29.78
N PRO A 164 -7.75 10.16 30.26
CA PRO A 164 -8.41 11.14 29.39
C PRO A 164 -7.46 11.78 28.36
N LEU A 165 -6.17 11.97 28.73
CA LEU A 165 -5.16 12.56 27.85
C LEU A 165 -4.76 11.60 26.73
N VAL A 166 -4.61 10.32 27.01
CA VAL A 166 -4.35 9.28 26.01
C VAL A 166 -5.52 9.17 25.02
N GLY A 167 -6.78 9.24 25.51
CA GLY A 167 -7.94 9.28 24.63
C GLY A 167 -7.93 10.48 23.68
N MET A 168 -7.57 11.66 24.19
CA MET A 168 -7.44 12.87 23.37
C MET A 168 -6.28 12.77 22.37
N LEU A 169 -5.12 12.25 22.79
CA LEU A 169 -3.95 12.03 21.93
C LEU A 169 -4.27 10.99 20.85
N THR A 170 -4.99 9.92 21.17
CA THR A 170 -5.42 8.93 20.18
C THR A 170 -6.36 9.55 19.15
N GLN A 171 -7.27 10.42 19.58
CA GLN A 171 -8.23 11.06 18.68
C GLN A 171 -7.57 12.08 17.74
N VAL A 172 -6.72 12.94 18.28
CA VAL A 172 -5.94 13.90 17.49
C VAL A 172 -4.91 13.17 16.60
N GLY A 173 -4.22 12.19 17.14
CA GLY A 173 -3.29 11.34 16.38
C GLY A 173 -3.99 10.61 15.24
N GLY A 174 -5.14 9.99 15.50
CA GLY A 174 -5.95 9.30 14.49
C GLY A 174 -6.43 10.21 13.36
N ALA A 175 -6.73 11.48 13.65
CA ALA A 175 -7.06 12.47 12.64
C ALA A 175 -5.82 12.88 11.79
N ILE A 176 -4.67 13.08 12.41
CA ILE A 176 -3.41 13.41 11.70
C ILE A 176 -3.01 12.24 10.80
N PHE A 177 -3.03 11.01 11.31
CA PHE A 177 -2.78 9.81 10.51
C PHE A 177 -3.82 9.65 9.40
N GLY A 178 -5.11 9.88 9.67
CA GLY A 178 -6.15 9.88 8.66
C GLY A 178 -5.89 10.86 7.53
N GLN A 179 -5.41 12.06 7.84
CA GLN A 179 -5.02 13.06 6.83
C GLN A 179 -3.82 12.58 5.99
N GLN A 180 -2.78 12.04 6.62
CA GLN A 180 -1.60 11.53 5.91
C GLN A 180 -1.95 10.35 4.99
N ILE A 181 -2.74 9.40 5.50
CA ILE A 181 -3.23 8.26 4.71
C ILE A 181 -4.09 8.75 3.55
N GLY A 182 -4.96 9.73 3.77
CA GLY A 182 -5.78 10.32 2.72
C GLY A 182 -4.95 10.94 1.60
N GLN A 183 -3.91 11.69 1.92
CA GLN A 183 -2.98 12.25 0.93
C GLN A 183 -2.25 11.14 0.16
N ALA A 184 -1.80 10.13 0.87
CA ALA A 184 -1.12 8.98 0.29
C ALA A 184 -2.04 8.18 -0.67
N LEU A 185 -3.27 7.91 -0.27
CA LEU A 185 -4.27 7.24 -1.12
C LEU A 185 -4.63 8.08 -2.36
N ALA A 186 -4.67 9.41 -2.25
CA ALA A 186 -4.87 10.28 -3.40
C ALA A 186 -3.71 10.17 -4.41
N GLY A 187 -2.47 10.16 -3.92
CA GLY A 187 -1.27 9.94 -4.74
C GLY A 187 -1.35 8.61 -5.49
N LEU A 188 -1.65 7.52 -4.76
CA LEU A 188 -1.85 6.20 -5.36
C LEU A 188 -2.95 6.19 -6.41
N ALA A 189 -4.13 6.72 -6.08
CA ALA A 189 -5.26 6.79 -7.01
C ALA A 189 -4.92 7.54 -8.30
N GLY A 190 -3.99 8.52 -8.23
CA GLY A 190 -3.48 9.24 -9.38
C GLY A 190 -2.66 8.39 -10.35
N GLU A 191 -2.11 7.27 -9.89
CA GLU A 191 -1.10 6.51 -10.62
C GLU A 191 -1.49 5.09 -10.97
N VAL A 192 -2.21 4.38 -10.07
CA VAL A 192 -2.60 3.00 -10.31
C VAL A 192 -3.44 2.87 -11.57
N VAL A 193 -3.20 1.84 -12.36
CA VAL A 193 -3.93 1.57 -13.60
C VAL A 193 -5.05 0.54 -13.42
N SER A 194 -5.00 -0.22 -12.31
CA SER A 194 -5.97 -1.28 -12.00
C SER A 194 -6.09 -1.52 -10.49
N SER A 195 -6.99 -2.40 -10.08
CA SER A 195 -7.21 -2.72 -8.66
C SER A 195 -6.10 -3.58 -8.03
N THR A 196 -5.29 -4.25 -8.85
CA THR A 196 -4.17 -5.11 -8.39
C THR A 196 -2.80 -4.55 -8.76
N ASP A 197 -2.71 -3.31 -9.22
CA ASP A 197 -1.48 -2.72 -9.79
C ASP A 197 -0.28 -2.72 -8.83
N ILE A 198 -0.51 -2.76 -7.53
CA ILE A 198 0.54 -2.90 -6.51
C ILE A 198 0.94 -4.36 -6.21
N GLY A 199 0.45 -5.34 -6.99
CA GLY A 199 0.70 -6.77 -6.78
C GLY A 199 -0.21 -7.42 -5.74
N PHE A 200 -1.22 -6.71 -5.25
CA PHE A 200 -2.18 -7.20 -4.26
C PHE A 200 -3.60 -6.72 -4.60
N PRO A 201 -4.64 -7.59 -4.49
CA PRO A 201 -6.01 -7.22 -4.79
C PRO A 201 -6.59 -6.30 -3.71
N LEU A 202 -6.73 -5.04 -4.05
CA LEU A 202 -7.27 -4.00 -3.16
C LEU A 202 -8.80 -3.89 -3.26
N GLY A 203 -9.36 -4.18 -4.42
CA GLY A 203 -10.80 -4.09 -4.69
C GLY A 203 -11.60 -5.29 -4.17
N PRO A 204 -12.92 -5.28 -4.39
CA PRO A 204 -13.79 -6.40 -4.06
C PRO A 204 -13.38 -7.67 -4.80
N GLU A 205 -13.53 -8.81 -4.13
CA GLU A 205 -13.18 -10.11 -4.69
C GLU A 205 -13.90 -10.38 -6.01
N GLY A 206 -13.18 -10.95 -6.98
CA GLY A 206 -13.70 -11.27 -8.31
C GLY A 206 -14.02 -10.04 -9.19
N THR A 207 -13.69 -8.83 -8.76
CA THR A 207 -13.95 -7.61 -9.53
C THR A 207 -12.68 -7.13 -10.22
N VAL A 208 -12.56 -7.36 -11.52
CA VAL A 208 -11.53 -6.78 -12.37
C VAL A 208 -11.86 -5.29 -12.59
N ALA A 209 -11.02 -4.41 -12.07
CA ALA A 209 -11.24 -2.97 -12.17
C ALA A 209 -10.07 -2.26 -12.85
N ILE A 210 -10.37 -1.51 -13.89
CA ILE A 210 -9.40 -0.74 -14.66
C ILE A 210 -9.72 0.75 -14.54
N LEU A 211 -8.68 1.60 -14.44
CA LEU A 211 -8.83 3.06 -14.41
C LEU A 211 -8.49 3.66 -15.80
N PRO A 212 -9.48 3.89 -16.70
CA PRO A 212 -9.20 4.30 -18.08
C PRO A 212 -8.41 5.60 -18.19
N THR A 213 -8.63 6.56 -17.27
CA THR A 213 -7.89 7.83 -17.23
C THR A 213 -6.40 7.57 -16.99
N ASN A 214 -6.06 6.71 -16.04
CA ASN A 214 -4.67 6.40 -15.71
C ASN A 214 -4.02 5.48 -16.74
N VAL A 215 -4.77 4.55 -17.33
CA VAL A 215 -4.29 3.73 -18.47
C VAL A 215 -3.94 4.62 -19.66
N THR A 216 -4.73 5.67 -19.93
CA THR A 216 -4.43 6.65 -20.98
C THR A 216 -3.13 7.40 -20.66
N ALA A 217 -2.97 7.88 -19.42
CA ALA A 217 -1.74 8.55 -18.97
C ALA A 217 -0.52 7.63 -19.03
N PHE A 218 -0.66 6.35 -18.64
CA PHE A 218 0.41 5.34 -18.77
C PHE A 218 0.83 5.12 -20.22
N GLY A 219 -0.12 5.21 -21.16
CA GLY A 219 0.13 5.09 -22.60
C GLY A 219 0.76 6.32 -23.25
N GLU A 220 0.79 7.46 -22.57
CA GLU A 220 1.39 8.68 -23.10
C GLU A 220 2.89 8.51 -23.34
N GLY A 221 3.33 8.89 -24.54
CA GLY A 221 4.73 8.72 -24.97
C GLY A 221 5.11 7.29 -25.37
N LEU A 222 4.21 6.32 -25.23
CA LEU A 222 4.37 4.99 -25.80
C LEU A 222 3.78 5.00 -27.22
N GLU A 223 4.59 4.64 -28.22
CA GLU A 223 4.14 4.58 -29.63
C GLU A 223 3.26 3.33 -29.90
N HIS A 224 2.22 3.12 -29.05
CA HIS A 224 1.32 1.97 -29.12
C HIS A 224 -0.14 2.41 -29.20
N ARG A 225 -1.00 1.53 -29.76
CA ARG A 225 -2.44 1.82 -29.82
C ARG A 225 -3.03 1.82 -28.41
N PRO A 226 -3.90 2.77 -28.07
CA PRO A 226 -4.56 2.80 -26.74
C PRO A 226 -5.26 1.48 -26.37
N ALA A 227 -5.83 0.78 -27.38
CA ALA A 227 -6.46 -0.52 -27.16
C ALA A 227 -5.45 -1.62 -26.76
N ASP A 228 -4.21 -1.57 -27.26
CA ASP A 228 -3.18 -2.52 -26.88
C ASP A 228 -2.71 -2.24 -25.43
N VAL A 229 -2.58 -0.97 -25.07
CA VAL A 229 -2.25 -0.57 -23.69
C VAL A 229 -3.33 -1.05 -22.72
N LEU A 230 -4.60 -0.79 -23.03
CA LEU A 230 -5.72 -1.25 -22.21
C LEU A 230 -5.73 -2.77 -22.07
N LEU A 231 -5.60 -3.50 -23.17
CA LEU A 231 -5.62 -4.97 -23.16
C LEU A 231 -4.44 -5.55 -22.36
N TYR A 232 -3.25 -4.96 -22.49
CA TYR A 232 -2.08 -5.40 -21.73
C TYR A 232 -2.27 -5.23 -20.21
N VAL A 233 -2.76 -4.08 -19.77
CA VAL A 233 -3.09 -3.83 -18.36
C VAL A 233 -4.17 -4.79 -17.88
N THR A 234 -5.20 -5.02 -18.71
CA THR A 234 -6.29 -5.95 -18.38
C THR A 234 -5.81 -7.40 -18.27
N LEU A 235 -4.89 -7.84 -19.13
CA LEU A 235 -4.27 -9.18 -19.02
C LEU A 235 -3.58 -9.36 -17.68
N ARG A 236 -2.83 -8.38 -17.23
CA ARG A 236 -2.16 -8.42 -15.91
C ARG A 236 -3.17 -8.48 -14.77
N GLU A 237 -4.20 -7.65 -14.83
CA GLU A 237 -5.26 -7.60 -13.82
C GLU A 237 -5.99 -8.95 -13.73
N CYS A 238 -6.39 -9.54 -14.87
CA CYS A 238 -7.03 -10.85 -14.91
C CYS A 238 -6.09 -11.96 -14.38
N ALA A 239 -4.79 -11.91 -14.69
CA ALA A 239 -3.81 -12.86 -14.18
C ALA A 239 -3.70 -12.80 -12.66
N HIS A 240 -3.65 -11.62 -12.05
CA HIS A 240 -3.69 -11.46 -10.59
C HIS A 240 -4.97 -12.05 -9.99
N HIS A 241 -6.14 -11.75 -10.57
CA HIS A 241 -7.41 -12.28 -10.07
C HIS A 241 -7.47 -13.81 -10.14
N ARG A 242 -6.96 -14.42 -11.22
CA ARG A 242 -6.82 -15.89 -11.32
C ARG A 242 -5.97 -16.42 -10.17
N LEU A 243 -4.78 -15.84 -9.97
CA LEU A 243 -3.84 -16.29 -8.95
C LEU A 243 -4.42 -16.20 -7.54
N PHE A 244 -4.93 -15.05 -7.15
CA PHE A 244 -5.47 -14.85 -5.79
C PHE A 244 -6.77 -15.63 -5.52
N HIS A 245 -7.54 -15.92 -6.55
CA HIS A 245 -8.71 -16.78 -6.43
C HIS A 245 -8.32 -18.26 -6.26
N HIS A 246 -7.29 -18.70 -6.99
CA HIS A 246 -6.80 -20.08 -6.94
C HIS A 246 -5.99 -20.36 -5.67
N ALA A 247 -5.21 -19.41 -5.20
CA ALA A 247 -4.37 -19.52 -4.01
C ALA A 247 -4.89 -18.62 -2.86
N PRO A 248 -5.99 -19.00 -2.18
CA PRO A 248 -6.62 -18.15 -1.15
C PRO A 248 -5.71 -17.91 0.07
N TRP A 249 -4.74 -18.80 0.32
CA TRP A 249 -3.72 -18.64 1.37
C TRP A 249 -2.81 -17.42 1.14
N LEU A 250 -2.63 -17.02 -0.12
CA LEU A 250 -1.70 -15.97 -0.52
C LEU A 250 -2.06 -14.62 0.08
N ARG A 251 -3.36 -14.28 0.11
CA ARG A 251 -3.84 -13.05 0.77
C ARG A 251 -3.49 -13.05 2.26
N GLY A 252 -3.71 -14.18 2.93
CA GLY A 252 -3.34 -14.36 4.33
C GLY A 252 -1.83 -14.25 4.58
N ALA A 253 -1.01 -14.82 3.69
CA ALA A 253 0.45 -14.75 3.80
C ALA A 253 0.97 -13.30 3.70
N VAL A 254 0.44 -12.51 2.78
CA VAL A 254 0.79 -11.07 2.65
C VAL A 254 0.38 -10.30 3.90
N LEU A 255 -0.87 -10.48 4.38
CA LEU A 255 -1.35 -9.81 5.59
C LEU A 255 -0.53 -10.19 6.82
N ASN A 256 -0.20 -11.47 6.99
CA ASN A 256 0.62 -11.96 8.10
C ASN A 256 2.03 -11.36 8.08
N ALA A 257 2.66 -11.23 6.92
CA ALA A 257 3.98 -10.60 6.80
C ALA A 257 3.94 -9.12 7.23
N ILE A 258 2.89 -8.38 6.86
CA ILE A 258 2.67 -7.00 7.29
C ILE A 258 2.45 -6.92 8.81
N GLU A 259 1.64 -7.80 9.37
CA GLU A 259 1.36 -7.85 10.81
C GLU A 259 2.62 -8.22 11.62
N GLU A 260 3.43 -9.16 11.15
CA GLU A 260 4.71 -9.50 11.79
C GLU A 260 5.68 -8.32 11.80
N PHE A 261 5.77 -7.59 10.69
CA PHE A 261 6.55 -6.35 10.64
C PHE A 261 6.07 -5.35 11.70
N ALA A 262 4.76 -5.12 11.77
CA ALA A 262 4.15 -4.19 12.70
C ALA A 262 4.39 -4.59 14.18
N ARG A 263 4.19 -5.87 14.49
CA ARG A 263 4.34 -6.42 15.86
C ARG A 263 5.76 -6.27 16.40
N ASN A 264 6.76 -6.30 15.54
CA ASN A 264 8.16 -6.19 15.90
C ASN A 264 8.66 -4.73 15.89
N THR A 265 7.79 -3.74 15.65
CA THR A 265 8.13 -2.33 15.72
C THR A 265 8.33 -1.93 17.19
N ARG A 266 9.58 -1.59 17.57
CA ARG A 266 9.94 -1.10 18.88
C ARG A 266 10.37 0.35 18.76
N ILE A 267 9.81 1.21 19.61
CA ILE A 267 10.24 2.59 19.72
C ILE A 267 11.27 2.63 20.84
N ASP A 268 12.55 2.83 20.50
CA ASP A 268 13.60 3.01 21.51
C ASP A 268 13.58 4.44 22.02
N VAL A 269 12.75 4.65 23.06
CA VAL A 269 12.60 5.96 23.70
C VAL A 269 13.88 6.40 24.37
N SER A 270 14.67 5.44 24.94
CA SER A 270 15.95 5.74 25.60
C SER A 270 16.98 6.26 24.61
N GLY A 271 17.06 5.66 23.42
CA GLY A 271 17.93 6.12 22.35
C GLY A 271 17.49 7.48 21.78
N ILE A 272 16.17 7.74 21.74
CA ILE A 272 15.62 9.04 21.34
C ILE A 272 15.95 10.12 22.39
N GLU A 273 15.79 9.83 23.68
CA GLU A 273 16.14 10.75 24.78
C GLU A 273 17.63 11.07 24.78
N GLU A 274 18.51 10.10 24.57
CA GLU A 274 19.97 10.28 24.53
C GLU A 274 20.37 11.13 23.30
N LYS A 275 19.74 10.87 22.16
CA LYS A 275 19.95 11.67 20.93
C LYS A 275 19.42 13.12 21.09
N LEU A 276 18.27 13.30 21.74
CA LEU A 276 17.68 14.61 22.03
C LEU A 276 18.51 15.40 23.05
N ALA A 277 19.03 14.75 24.10
CA ALA A 277 19.85 15.41 25.13
C ALA A 277 21.16 15.97 24.58
N GLY A 278 21.64 15.45 23.44
CA GLY A 278 22.85 15.94 22.77
C GLY A 278 22.61 16.99 21.67
N LEU A 279 21.35 17.30 21.31
CA LEU A 279 21.01 18.20 20.22
C LEU A 279 20.65 19.59 20.71
N ASP A 280 21.17 20.60 20.00
CA ASP A 280 20.73 21.98 20.17
C ASP A 280 19.28 22.11 19.67
N PRO A 281 18.35 22.75 20.42
CA PRO A 281 16.96 22.91 19.99
C PRO A 281 16.77 23.54 18.60
N SER A 282 17.75 24.33 18.13
CA SER A 282 17.76 24.90 16.79
C SER A 282 18.02 23.88 15.67
N GLN A 283 18.57 22.71 16.00
CA GLN A 283 18.87 21.61 15.05
C GLN A 283 17.77 20.55 14.97
N LEU A 284 16.77 20.63 15.84
CA LEU A 284 15.62 19.70 15.89
C LEU A 284 14.92 19.53 14.53
N PRO A 285 14.62 20.60 13.75
CA PRO A 285 13.98 20.44 12.44
C PRO A 285 14.85 19.65 11.45
N GLN A 286 16.16 19.92 11.41
CA GLN A 286 17.11 19.21 10.56
C GLN A 286 17.32 17.76 11.00
N ALA A 287 17.32 17.51 12.30
CA ALA A 287 17.42 16.16 12.86
C ALA A 287 16.19 15.32 12.53
N MET A 288 14.99 15.92 12.51
CA MET A 288 13.76 15.26 12.06
C MET A 288 13.79 14.94 10.56
N GLU A 289 14.29 15.87 9.73
CA GLU A 289 14.43 15.65 8.28
C GLU A 289 15.50 14.61 7.92
N SER A 290 16.54 14.46 8.74
CA SER A 290 17.65 13.52 8.50
C SER A 290 17.35 12.06 8.91
N GLY A 291 16.15 11.74 9.37
CA GLY A 291 15.80 10.39 9.83
C GLY A 291 16.49 9.96 11.13
N LEU A 292 17.02 10.91 11.92
CA LEU A 292 17.73 10.61 13.17
C LEU A 292 16.86 9.87 14.20
N PHE A 293 15.54 9.93 14.00
CA PHE A 293 14.52 9.28 14.82
C PHE A 293 13.92 8.02 14.15
N GLU A 294 14.41 7.63 12.96
CA GLU A 294 14.00 6.37 12.36
C GLU A 294 14.53 5.21 13.21
N PRO A 295 13.64 4.36 13.74
CA PRO A 295 14.06 3.20 14.51
C PRO A 295 14.87 2.26 13.61
N GLU A 296 15.99 1.75 14.11
CA GLU A 296 16.70 0.68 13.43
C GLU A 296 15.79 -0.54 13.32
N ARG A 297 15.69 -1.12 12.13
CA ARG A 297 14.87 -2.31 11.90
C ARG A 297 15.45 -3.50 12.67
N THR A 298 14.59 -4.20 13.41
CA THR A 298 14.99 -5.45 14.06
C THR A 298 15.24 -6.55 13.03
N ALA A 299 15.93 -7.63 13.44
CA ALA A 299 16.16 -8.78 12.57
C ALA A 299 14.83 -9.43 12.12
N GLU A 300 13.84 -9.46 13.03
CA GLU A 300 12.50 -9.99 12.76
C GLU A 300 11.75 -9.10 11.75
N GLN A 301 11.84 -7.78 11.87
CA GLN A 301 11.28 -6.85 10.90
C GLN A 301 11.93 -7.03 9.53
N GLN A 302 13.26 -7.15 9.48
CA GLN A 302 13.97 -7.37 8.23
C GLN A 302 13.53 -8.69 7.56
N ALA A 303 13.35 -9.76 8.34
CA ALA A 303 12.86 -11.04 7.83
C ALA A 303 11.40 -10.96 7.33
N ALA A 304 10.53 -10.19 7.99
CA ALA A 304 9.16 -9.97 7.56
C ALA A 304 9.10 -9.19 6.22
N VAL A 305 9.92 -8.14 6.08
CA VAL A 305 10.08 -7.38 4.83
C VAL A 305 10.58 -8.28 3.70
N GLU A 306 11.61 -9.09 3.94
CA GLU A 306 12.17 -10.01 2.94
C GLU A 306 11.15 -11.05 2.48
N ARG A 307 10.34 -11.60 3.41
CA ARG A 307 9.23 -12.50 3.05
C ARG A 307 8.20 -11.81 2.15
N LEU A 308 7.81 -10.59 2.50
CA LEU A 308 6.83 -9.82 1.73
C LEU A 308 7.37 -9.45 0.34
N GLU A 309 8.61 -8.96 0.26
CA GLU A 309 9.29 -8.68 -1.02
C GLU A 309 9.39 -9.94 -1.90
N THR A 310 9.68 -11.09 -1.30
CA THR A 310 9.79 -12.37 -1.99
C THR A 310 8.43 -12.82 -2.53
N LEU A 311 7.37 -12.77 -1.71
CA LEU A 311 6.01 -13.10 -2.14
C LEU A 311 5.55 -12.21 -3.29
N LEU A 312 5.74 -10.90 -3.18
CA LEU A 312 5.36 -9.97 -4.25
C LEU A 312 6.20 -10.19 -5.52
N ALA A 313 7.48 -10.53 -5.38
CA ALA A 313 8.32 -10.87 -6.53
C ALA A 313 7.80 -12.13 -7.24
N PHE A 314 7.40 -13.17 -6.50
CA PHE A 314 6.82 -14.39 -7.09
C PHE A 314 5.48 -14.11 -7.77
N ILE A 315 4.58 -13.35 -7.14
CA ILE A 315 3.30 -12.97 -7.74
C ILE A 315 3.54 -12.26 -9.07
N GLU A 316 4.33 -11.21 -9.05
CA GLU A 316 4.57 -10.38 -10.22
C GLU A 316 5.37 -11.11 -11.31
N GLY A 317 6.34 -11.95 -10.91
CA GLY A 317 7.09 -12.77 -11.84
C GLY A 317 6.22 -13.78 -12.55
N TRP A 318 5.27 -14.43 -11.84
CA TRP A 318 4.31 -15.35 -12.44
C TRP A 318 3.35 -14.60 -13.40
N VAL A 319 2.84 -13.45 -13.00
CA VAL A 319 2.00 -12.60 -13.87
C VAL A 319 2.76 -12.20 -15.13
N ASP A 320 4.04 -11.81 -15.01
CA ASP A 320 4.88 -11.46 -16.16
C ASP A 320 5.05 -12.64 -17.11
N ASP A 321 5.33 -13.87 -16.60
CA ASP A 321 5.48 -15.07 -17.43
C ASP A 321 4.19 -15.46 -18.13
N VAL A 322 3.06 -15.50 -17.40
CA VAL A 322 1.76 -15.87 -17.95
C VAL A 322 1.29 -14.90 -19.02
N VAL A 323 1.44 -13.58 -18.78
CA VAL A 323 1.06 -12.55 -19.75
C VAL A 323 1.98 -12.58 -20.98
N ALA A 324 3.29 -12.81 -20.79
CA ALA A 324 4.22 -12.97 -21.89
C ALA A 324 3.84 -14.16 -22.77
N GLU A 325 3.49 -15.29 -22.16
CA GLU A 325 3.03 -16.50 -22.89
C GLU A 325 1.71 -16.24 -23.62
N ALA A 326 0.72 -15.66 -22.95
CA ALA A 326 -0.60 -15.36 -23.52
C ALA A 326 -0.53 -14.42 -24.74
N THR A 327 0.48 -13.54 -24.77
CA THR A 327 0.63 -12.49 -25.81
C THR A 327 1.65 -12.80 -26.89
N ARG A 328 2.45 -13.87 -26.73
CA ARG A 328 3.63 -14.19 -27.55
C ARG A 328 3.38 -14.05 -29.06
N ASP A 329 2.30 -14.65 -29.55
CA ASP A 329 2.04 -14.73 -31.00
C ASP A 329 0.97 -13.75 -31.49
N VAL A 330 0.27 -13.07 -30.56
CA VAL A 330 -0.94 -12.29 -30.89
C VAL A 330 -0.81 -10.79 -30.59
N MET A 331 0.18 -10.38 -29.79
CA MET A 331 0.34 -8.99 -29.38
C MET A 331 1.82 -8.54 -29.43
N PRO A 332 2.31 -8.11 -30.58
CA PRO A 332 3.72 -7.66 -30.71
C PRO A 332 4.11 -6.50 -29.76
N ALA A 333 3.15 -5.66 -29.37
CA ALA A 333 3.34 -4.55 -28.45
C ALA A 333 3.65 -5.01 -27.00
N SER A 334 3.35 -6.25 -26.63
CA SER A 334 3.44 -6.76 -25.24
C SER A 334 4.86 -6.65 -24.66
N VAL A 335 5.90 -6.89 -25.46
CA VAL A 335 7.31 -6.82 -25.01
C VAL A 335 7.67 -5.40 -24.57
N ALA A 336 7.30 -4.40 -25.37
CA ALA A 336 7.58 -2.99 -25.05
C ALA A 336 6.72 -2.51 -23.86
N LEU A 337 5.46 -2.95 -23.77
CA LEU A 337 4.56 -2.62 -22.67
C LEU A 337 5.02 -3.28 -21.36
N ALA A 338 5.53 -4.52 -21.41
CA ALA A 338 6.15 -5.19 -20.27
C ALA A 338 7.36 -4.42 -19.74
N GLU A 339 8.21 -3.94 -20.65
CA GLU A 339 9.38 -3.14 -20.27
C GLU A 339 8.98 -1.76 -19.71
N ALA A 340 7.94 -1.13 -20.25
CA ALA A 340 7.39 0.12 -19.72
C ALA A 340 6.84 -0.08 -18.30
N MET A 341 6.11 -1.18 -18.06
CA MET A 341 5.59 -1.53 -16.73
C MET A 341 6.72 -1.81 -15.73
N ARG A 342 7.74 -2.58 -16.12
CA ARG A 342 8.91 -2.84 -15.27
C ARG A 342 9.67 -1.56 -14.93
N ARG A 343 9.88 -0.65 -15.90
CA ARG A 343 10.54 0.65 -15.65
C ARG A 343 9.73 1.52 -14.71
N ARG A 344 8.42 1.57 -14.87
CA ARG A 344 7.52 2.31 -13.97
C ARG A 344 7.67 1.83 -12.53
N ARG A 345 7.72 0.51 -12.30
CA ARG A 345 7.92 -0.08 -10.97
C ARG A 345 9.34 0.13 -10.43
N ALA A 346 10.38 -0.03 -11.27
CA ALA A 346 11.78 0.13 -10.87
C ALA A 346 12.15 1.58 -10.52
N ALA A 347 11.45 2.56 -11.08
CA ALA A 347 11.66 3.98 -10.80
C ALA A 347 11.20 4.37 -9.39
N GLY A 348 10.59 3.46 -8.62
CA GLY A 348 10.03 3.75 -7.30
C GLY A 348 8.93 4.78 -7.45
N GLY A 349 7.91 4.48 -8.25
CA GLY A 349 6.79 5.39 -8.50
C GLY A 349 6.13 5.81 -7.19
N PRO A 350 5.33 6.89 -7.19
CA PRO A 350 4.61 7.33 -6.00
C PRO A 350 3.75 6.22 -5.37
N ALA A 351 3.30 5.23 -6.15
CA ALA A 351 2.62 4.06 -5.63
C ALA A 351 3.48 3.27 -4.62
N GLU A 352 4.75 3.03 -4.94
CA GLU A 352 5.66 2.33 -4.03
C GLU A 352 6.05 3.20 -2.84
N GLN A 353 6.35 4.49 -3.06
CA GLN A 353 6.65 5.43 -1.99
C GLN A 353 5.46 5.60 -1.05
N THR A 354 4.26 5.63 -1.60
CA THR A 354 3.03 5.78 -0.81
C THR A 354 2.73 4.51 -0.03
N PHE A 355 2.90 3.34 -0.62
CA PHE A 355 2.77 2.07 0.11
C PHE A 355 3.81 2.01 1.24
N ALA A 356 5.05 2.40 0.96
CA ALA A 356 6.11 2.50 1.97
C ALA A 356 5.72 3.44 3.13
N SER A 357 5.15 4.60 2.82
CA SER A 357 4.72 5.55 3.83
C SER A 357 3.48 5.10 4.62
N LEU A 358 2.57 4.35 3.98
CA LEU A 358 1.35 3.87 4.60
C LEU A 358 1.56 2.68 5.54
N VAL A 359 2.45 1.77 5.15
CA VAL A 359 2.68 0.50 5.87
C VAL A 359 4.01 0.53 6.63
N GLY A 360 4.81 1.59 6.46
CA GLY A 360 6.17 1.68 7.02
C GLY A 360 7.18 0.73 6.36
N LEU A 361 6.81 0.18 5.20
CA LEU A 361 7.54 -0.85 4.47
C LEU A 361 8.04 -0.31 3.14
N GLU A 362 9.33 -0.16 2.96
CA GLU A 362 9.90 0.08 1.64
C GLU A 362 9.87 -1.22 0.82
N LEU A 363 8.78 -1.41 0.10
CA LEU A 363 8.64 -2.55 -0.81
C LEU A 363 9.31 -2.22 -2.13
N ARG A 364 10.53 -2.68 -2.30
CA ARG A 364 11.19 -2.71 -3.61
C ARG A 364 11.27 -4.14 -4.09
N PRO A 365 10.47 -4.55 -5.08
CA PRO A 365 10.58 -5.90 -5.68
C PRO A 365 11.93 -6.01 -6.40
N ARG A 366 13.00 -6.24 -5.65
CA ARG A 366 14.38 -6.30 -6.17
C ARG A 366 14.59 -7.52 -7.08
N ARG A 367 13.80 -8.59 -6.84
CA ARG A 367 13.96 -9.91 -7.45
C ARG A 367 12.90 -10.28 -8.49
N LEU A 368 12.19 -9.29 -9.00
CA LEU A 368 11.10 -9.52 -9.96
C LEU A 368 11.57 -10.24 -11.24
N ARG A 369 12.77 -9.90 -11.72
CA ARG A 369 13.35 -10.54 -12.91
C ARG A 369 13.77 -11.98 -12.63
N ASP A 370 14.32 -12.23 -11.44
CA ASP A 370 14.75 -13.56 -11.03
C ASP A 370 13.52 -14.47 -10.90
N ALA A 371 12.43 -13.96 -10.30
CA ALA A 371 11.16 -14.67 -10.20
C ALA A 371 10.54 -14.95 -11.59
N ALA A 372 10.52 -13.98 -12.49
CA ALA A 372 10.03 -14.20 -13.86
C ALA A 372 10.88 -15.25 -14.61
N THR A 373 12.20 -15.26 -14.38
CA THR A 373 13.10 -16.27 -14.94
C THR A 373 12.82 -17.65 -14.37
N LEU A 374 12.58 -17.76 -13.06
CA LEU A 374 12.22 -19.00 -12.38
C LEU A 374 10.94 -19.59 -12.96
N TRP A 375 9.87 -18.80 -13.05
CA TRP A 375 8.58 -19.25 -13.58
C TRP A 375 8.66 -19.67 -15.05
N ALA A 376 9.41 -18.91 -15.87
CA ALA A 376 9.65 -19.28 -17.26
C ALA A 376 10.43 -20.61 -17.37
N ALA A 377 11.46 -20.80 -16.54
CA ALA A 377 12.23 -22.04 -16.50
C ALA A 377 11.38 -23.25 -16.07
N LEU A 378 10.48 -23.07 -15.08
CA LEU A 378 9.54 -24.12 -14.68
C LEU A 378 8.61 -24.50 -15.81
N ARG A 379 8.00 -23.51 -16.46
CA ARG A 379 7.12 -23.73 -17.61
C ARG A 379 7.84 -24.44 -18.75
N ASP A 380 9.04 -24.01 -19.09
CA ASP A 380 9.79 -24.56 -20.21
C ASP A 380 10.28 -26.01 -19.94
N ARG A 381 10.58 -26.35 -18.67
CA ARG A 381 11.08 -27.68 -18.28
C ARG A 381 9.97 -28.66 -17.95
N PHE A 382 8.90 -28.24 -17.30
CA PHE A 382 7.89 -29.11 -16.72
C PHE A 382 6.48 -28.82 -17.22
N GLY A 383 6.27 -27.77 -18.01
CA GLY A 383 4.97 -27.36 -18.52
C GLY A 383 4.24 -26.34 -17.63
N ALA A 384 3.19 -25.73 -18.19
CA ALA A 384 2.41 -24.72 -17.48
C ALA A 384 1.68 -25.28 -16.26
N ASP A 385 1.18 -26.52 -16.34
CA ASP A 385 0.46 -27.18 -15.25
C ASP A 385 1.36 -27.36 -14.02
N ALA A 386 2.60 -27.80 -14.20
CA ALA A 386 3.56 -27.97 -13.10
C ALA A 386 3.99 -26.63 -12.50
N ARG A 387 4.16 -25.56 -13.34
CA ARG A 387 4.40 -24.22 -12.86
C ARG A 387 3.24 -23.74 -11.98
N ASP A 388 2.00 -23.94 -12.42
CA ASP A 388 0.81 -23.43 -11.75
C ASP A 388 0.47 -24.24 -10.49
N ALA A 389 0.77 -25.54 -10.46
CA ALA A 389 0.58 -26.40 -9.30
C ALA A 389 1.35 -25.94 -8.05
N VAL A 390 2.48 -25.23 -8.21
CA VAL A 390 3.24 -24.65 -7.11
C VAL A 390 2.40 -23.72 -6.22
N TRP A 391 1.39 -23.06 -6.78
CA TRP A 391 0.52 -22.15 -6.04
C TRP A 391 -0.58 -22.82 -5.21
N THR A 392 -0.72 -24.13 -5.31
CA THR A 392 -1.78 -24.86 -4.58
C THR A 392 -1.52 -24.93 -3.06
N HIS A 393 -0.25 -24.88 -2.63
CA HIS A 393 0.11 -24.89 -1.21
C HIS A 393 1.33 -24.03 -0.93
N PRO A 394 1.37 -23.30 0.22
CA PRO A 394 2.52 -22.46 0.57
C PRO A 394 3.85 -23.23 0.67
N ASP A 395 3.83 -24.50 1.08
CA ASP A 395 5.04 -25.32 1.23
C ASP A 395 5.66 -25.75 -0.11
N LEU A 396 4.91 -25.60 -1.22
CA LEU A 396 5.43 -25.87 -2.57
C LEU A 396 6.13 -24.66 -3.18
N MET A 397 5.97 -23.50 -2.54
CA MET A 397 6.54 -22.26 -3.05
C MET A 397 8.06 -22.29 -2.98
N PRO A 398 8.74 -21.74 -4.01
CA PRO A 398 10.16 -21.48 -3.93
C PRO A 398 10.46 -20.48 -2.81
N THR A 399 11.69 -20.51 -2.33
CA THR A 399 12.21 -19.64 -1.28
C THR A 399 12.97 -18.45 -1.87
N ALA A 400 13.36 -17.50 -1.01
CA ALA A 400 14.24 -16.41 -1.40
C ALA A 400 15.60 -16.92 -1.96
N ALA A 401 16.09 -18.06 -1.47
CA ALA A 401 17.33 -18.67 -1.95
C ALA A 401 17.20 -19.21 -3.38
N ASP A 402 16.02 -19.69 -3.77
CA ASP A 402 15.78 -20.18 -5.13
C ASP A 402 15.80 -19.05 -6.17
N LEU A 403 15.59 -17.81 -5.75
CA LEU A 403 15.76 -16.63 -6.61
C LEU A 403 17.25 -16.31 -6.89
N ASP A 404 18.18 -16.84 -6.10
CA ASP A 404 19.62 -16.71 -6.36
C ASP A 404 20.09 -17.70 -7.44
N ASP A 405 19.36 -18.83 -7.61
CA ASP A 405 19.54 -19.79 -8.69
C ASP A 405 18.20 -20.16 -9.35
N PRO A 406 17.59 -19.22 -10.12
CA PRO A 406 16.24 -19.42 -10.69
C PRO A 406 16.09 -20.64 -11.60
N LEU A 407 17.20 -21.15 -12.14
CA LEU A 407 17.20 -22.31 -13.02
C LEU A 407 17.33 -23.63 -12.26
N GLY A 408 17.76 -23.59 -11.01
CA GLY A 408 17.99 -24.77 -10.16
C GLY A 408 16.71 -25.31 -9.50
N PHE A 409 15.69 -24.48 -9.32
CA PHE A 409 14.46 -24.89 -8.65
C PHE A 409 13.74 -26.01 -9.40
N THR A 410 13.28 -27.01 -8.63
CA THR A 410 12.48 -28.13 -9.13
C THR A 410 11.25 -28.27 -8.24
N PRO A 411 10.02 -28.30 -8.80
CA PRO A 411 8.82 -28.52 -8.03
C PRO A 411 8.89 -29.85 -7.26
N GLN A 412 8.49 -29.84 -6.00
CA GLN A 412 8.33 -31.08 -5.24
C GLN A 412 7.10 -31.81 -5.76
N ASP A 413 7.29 -33.09 -6.06
CA ASP A 413 6.14 -33.98 -6.37
C ASP A 413 5.61 -34.53 -5.05
N VAL A 414 4.65 -33.79 -4.45
CA VAL A 414 4.06 -34.13 -3.15
C VAL A 414 3.41 -35.51 -3.17
N ASP A 415 2.85 -35.91 -4.30
CA ASP A 415 2.22 -37.23 -4.43
C ASP A 415 3.31 -38.31 -4.45
N ALA A 416 4.42 -38.10 -5.13
CA ALA A 416 5.53 -39.06 -5.15
C ALA A 416 6.24 -39.14 -3.77
N ASP A 417 6.44 -38.04 -3.08
CA ASP A 417 7.02 -37.99 -1.73
C ASP A 417 6.09 -38.64 -0.69
N PHE A 418 4.77 -38.40 -0.80
CA PHE A 418 3.78 -39.05 0.04
C PHE A 418 3.70 -40.57 -0.20
N ASP A 419 3.67 -41.00 -1.46
CA ASP A 419 3.67 -42.42 -1.83
C ASP A 419 4.96 -43.12 -1.36
N ALA A 420 6.11 -42.44 -1.47
CA ALA A 420 7.38 -42.94 -0.96
C ALA A 420 7.36 -43.08 0.59
N ALA A 421 6.86 -42.05 1.31
CA ALA A 421 6.74 -42.08 2.76
C ALA A 421 5.75 -43.14 3.25
N VAL A 422 4.63 -43.30 2.56
CA VAL A 422 3.66 -44.39 2.84
C VAL A 422 4.29 -45.75 2.54
N GLY A 423 5.05 -45.87 1.47
CA GLY A 423 5.80 -47.08 1.12
C GLY A 423 6.80 -47.48 2.22
N GLU A 424 7.58 -46.51 2.73
CA GLU A 424 8.52 -46.73 3.83
C GLU A 424 7.81 -47.15 5.13
N LEU A 425 6.68 -46.54 5.48
CA LEU A 425 5.89 -46.91 6.67
C LEU A 425 5.33 -48.31 6.55
N LEU A 426 4.82 -48.70 5.38
CA LEU A 426 4.31 -50.06 5.11
C LEU A 426 5.41 -51.12 5.14
N ASP A 427 6.64 -50.79 4.72
CA ASP A 427 7.78 -51.68 4.76
C ASP A 427 8.35 -51.80 6.20
N GLN A 428 8.29 -50.75 7.04
CA GLN A 428 8.62 -50.80 8.46
C GLN A 428 7.66 -51.70 9.24
N ASP A 429 6.38 -51.61 8.98
CA ASP A 429 5.31 -52.44 9.62
C ASP A 429 5.46 -53.93 9.23
N ARG A 430 5.98 -54.21 8.05
CA ARG A 430 6.27 -55.59 7.60
C ARG A 430 7.56 -56.16 8.14
N SER A 431 8.45 -55.29 8.68
CA SER A 431 9.78 -55.71 9.17
C SER A 431 9.84 -55.98 10.63
N GLU A 432 8.77 -55.70 11.41
CA GLU A 432 8.66 -56.12 12.79
C GLU A 432 8.23 -57.58 12.83
N PRO A 433 9.11 -58.54 13.22
CA PRO A 433 8.73 -59.94 13.45
C PRO A 433 7.93 -59.97 14.73
N GLY A 434 6.67 -60.42 14.64
CA GLY A 434 5.82 -60.70 15.77
C GLY A 434 6.59 -61.50 16.83
N GLU A 435 6.81 -60.92 17.97
CA GLU A 435 7.20 -61.64 19.18
C GLU A 435 6.03 -62.53 19.62
N GLU A 436 6.16 -63.84 19.41
CA GLU A 436 5.40 -64.86 20.16
C GLU A 436 6.03 -65.18 21.49
#